data_f3f6ad442e5dc41dac343159c50990ae
#
_entry.id   f3f6ad442e5dc41dac343159c50990ae
#
_cell.length_a   1.000
_cell.length_b   1.000
_cell.length_c   1.000
_cell.angle_alpha   90.00
_cell.angle_beta   90.00
_cell.angle_gamma   90.00
#
_symmetry.space_group_name_H-M   'P 1'
#
loop_
_entity.id
_entity.type
_entity.pdbx_description
1 polymer ?
#
loop_
_entity_poly.entity_id
_entity_poly.type
_entity_poly.pdbx_seq_one_letter_code
_entity_poly.pdbx_strand_id
1 'polypeptide(L)'
;MLPALAVAAFVLSLVVQELVYPSLSWNRDEPVYLWHMEVLRAGQLAVPDGGHPDLLLPWLSAARDGEIFSQYSLGWPLVLVLGSLLGWSALGVAAGTALAVAGTWVLVEELTADRRVASLAGLLMLASPIIAVQGGVYLNYLFTLGLGLLFIVCLRRGVRKGSIWRLVAAGGLLGWIFFTRPFDAAVWGLLGAVPVVLHERHRLRALVRPAAWCAVGLLPLVAVALLVNLRLTGSPTEFPITVADPLDRYGFGMRRLMPKFDDFEYGPRLAAISTGRNAFWLPFFLIGAHLGIVLAMVGAWQRRREASVQLLVALGAAFPIAYFMFFGTNISSLTARLSGPIYYVPAYAALCGLIAIALTGIGRRRPGAAAILAVLLVLVSVPIAGNRLLVNRRLSEANEPWATSTEALDEPALVVTPPDGYLLFVNPFGHNGADLEGDVLFAMDNGPDVLTLVEEHPDREAYLQRADRPVVDLLPSEHPQTPEVELTPMVLLGGDLRVSGTVEPIPGADTTAWWLMVDDEARRAPIEVDEPLALEIAMRDLDLEDGLHTVDVLVGRGGNVDEAATHPALRRRFYVRAGDDDVVGLAPGTAARFLRPPGASDPEWLEALTLEHLRVDLVGTPVR
;
A
#
# COMPACT_ATOMS: atom_id res chain seq x y z
N MET A 1 -26.40 -10.32 21.30
CA MET A 1 -25.83 -10.68 19.99
C MET A 1 -24.92 -9.56 19.44
N LEU A 2 -25.40 -8.32 19.24
CA LEU A 2 -24.57 -7.24 18.70
C LEU A 2 -23.25 -7.01 19.48
N PRO A 3 -23.23 -6.86 20.83
CA PRO A 3 -21.97 -6.71 21.55
C PRO A 3 -21.02 -7.89 21.36
N ALA A 4 -21.56 -9.13 21.37
CA ALA A 4 -20.76 -10.33 21.18
C ALA A 4 -20.12 -10.39 19.78
N LEU A 5 -20.85 -9.97 18.74
CA LEU A 5 -20.30 -9.88 17.37
C LEU A 5 -19.19 -8.82 17.26
N ALA A 6 -19.39 -7.66 17.89
CA ALA A 6 -18.38 -6.60 17.90
C ALA A 6 -17.12 -7.04 18.64
N VAL A 7 -17.25 -7.66 19.81
CA VAL A 7 -16.13 -8.21 20.58
C VAL A 7 -15.42 -9.32 19.80
N ALA A 8 -16.17 -10.24 19.19
CA ALA A 8 -15.57 -11.31 18.39
C ALA A 8 -14.79 -10.78 17.18
N ALA A 9 -15.31 -9.76 16.49
CA ALA A 9 -14.63 -9.11 15.38
C ALA A 9 -13.37 -8.37 15.83
N PHE A 10 -13.45 -7.69 16.97
CA PHE A 10 -12.32 -7.01 17.59
C PHE A 10 -11.19 -7.98 17.94
N VAL A 11 -11.52 -9.07 18.65
CA VAL A 11 -10.55 -10.09 19.05
C VAL A 11 -9.97 -10.81 17.82
N LEU A 12 -10.81 -11.17 16.84
CA LEU A 12 -10.35 -11.78 15.59
C LEU A 12 -9.33 -10.88 14.87
N SER A 13 -9.60 -9.59 14.81
CA SER A 13 -8.70 -8.61 14.20
C SER A 13 -7.31 -8.62 14.86
N LEU A 14 -7.24 -8.55 16.20
CA LEU A 14 -5.97 -8.60 16.93
C LEU A 14 -5.23 -9.92 16.73
N VAL A 15 -5.97 -11.05 16.77
CA VAL A 15 -5.38 -12.38 16.54
C VAL A 15 -4.81 -12.50 15.12
N VAL A 16 -5.53 -12.01 14.12
CA VAL A 16 -5.05 -12.04 12.74
C VAL A 16 -3.84 -11.14 12.55
N GLN A 17 -3.86 -9.95 13.14
CA GLN A 17 -2.73 -9.03 13.04
C GLN A 17 -1.46 -9.64 13.64
N GLU A 18 -1.55 -10.23 14.81
CA GLU A 18 -0.42 -10.84 15.50
C GLU A 18 0.09 -12.11 14.79
N LEU A 19 -0.83 -12.99 14.36
CA LEU A 19 -0.45 -14.30 13.83
C LEU A 19 -0.19 -14.32 12.32
N VAL A 20 -0.75 -13.36 11.56
CA VAL A 20 -0.68 -13.36 10.10
C VAL A 20 0.17 -12.21 9.58
N TYR A 21 0.20 -11.07 10.27
CA TYR A 21 0.88 -9.86 9.83
C TYR A 21 1.89 -9.32 10.86
N PRO A 22 2.79 -10.16 11.43
CA PRO A 22 3.76 -9.71 12.43
C PRO A 22 4.69 -8.61 11.90
N SER A 23 5.05 -8.65 10.61
CA SER A 23 5.91 -7.68 9.93
C SER A 23 5.17 -6.96 8.80
N LEU A 24 3.93 -6.53 9.06
CA LEU A 24 3.00 -5.89 8.13
C LEU A 24 2.55 -6.83 7.00
N SER A 25 1.59 -6.39 6.21
CA SER A 25 1.22 -7.09 4.98
C SER A 25 2.13 -6.64 3.82
N TRP A 26 1.92 -7.23 2.66
CA TRP A 26 2.58 -6.77 1.43
C TRP A 26 2.04 -5.42 0.92
N ASN A 27 1.07 -4.79 1.60
CA ASN A 27 0.48 -3.52 1.18
C ASN A 27 1.33 -2.34 1.66
N ARG A 28 1.90 -1.66 0.70
CA ARG A 28 2.80 -0.50 0.90
C ARG A 28 2.17 0.74 1.54
N ASP A 29 0.83 0.80 1.62
CA ASP A 29 0.14 1.91 2.29
C ASP A 29 0.32 1.84 3.81
N GLU A 30 0.52 0.64 4.38
CA GLU A 30 0.57 0.42 5.83
C GLU A 30 1.74 1.14 6.51
N PRO A 31 3.00 1.00 6.04
CA PRO A 31 4.13 1.71 6.64
C PRO A 31 3.90 3.23 6.64
N VAL A 32 3.29 3.76 5.57
CA VAL A 32 3.03 5.20 5.46
C VAL A 32 1.93 5.66 6.42
N TYR A 33 0.90 4.84 6.66
CA TYR A 33 -0.10 5.14 7.69
C TYR A 33 0.51 5.11 9.09
N LEU A 34 1.42 4.18 9.37
CA LEU A 34 2.11 4.09 10.67
C LEU A 34 3.07 5.27 10.85
N TRP A 35 3.86 5.61 9.84
CA TRP A 35 4.69 6.81 9.86
C TRP A 35 3.86 8.08 10.08
N HIS A 36 2.77 8.25 9.35
CA HIS A 36 1.88 9.40 9.52
C HIS A 36 1.27 9.46 10.93
N MET A 37 0.97 8.31 11.52
CA MET A 37 0.54 8.20 12.92
C MET A 37 1.62 8.73 13.87
N GLU A 38 2.90 8.35 13.70
CA GLU A 38 3.99 8.81 14.55
C GLU A 38 4.24 10.33 14.40
N VAL A 39 4.19 10.85 13.18
CA VAL A 39 4.26 12.30 12.92
C VAL A 39 3.15 13.03 13.68
N LEU A 40 1.92 12.52 13.64
CA LEU A 40 0.79 13.11 14.38
C LEU A 40 0.95 12.96 15.90
N ARG A 41 1.54 11.87 16.39
CA ARG A 41 1.87 11.71 17.84
C ARG A 41 2.87 12.75 18.33
N ALA A 42 3.82 13.12 17.47
CA ALA A 42 4.77 14.20 17.74
C ALA A 42 4.10 15.60 17.68
N GLY A 43 2.80 15.69 17.35
CA GLY A 43 2.07 16.95 17.23
C GLY A 43 2.35 17.70 15.93
N GLN A 44 2.86 17.02 14.92
CA GLN A 44 3.25 17.59 13.63
C GLN A 44 2.30 17.13 12.51
N LEU A 45 2.28 17.86 11.39
CA LEU A 45 1.57 17.47 10.15
C LEU A 45 2.54 17.07 9.04
N ALA A 46 3.77 17.52 9.16
CA ALA A 46 4.88 17.28 8.23
C ALA A 46 6.18 17.20 9.03
N VAL A 47 7.22 16.64 8.45
CA VAL A 47 8.57 16.55 9.01
C VAL A 47 9.55 17.35 8.14
N PRO A 48 10.68 17.84 8.67
CA PRO A 48 11.73 18.42 7.84
C PRO A 48 12.18 17.46 6.74
N ASP A 49 12.59 17.97 5.59
CA ASP A 49 13.12 17.13 4.50
C ASP A 49 14.63 16.86 4.62
N GLY A 50 15.26 17.43 5.65
CA GLY A 50 16.70 17.26 5.92
C GLY A 50 17.62 17.84 4.82
N GLY A 51 17.09 18.64 3.90
CA GLY A 51 17.84 19.14 2.74
C GLY A 51 17.98 18.13 1.60
N HIS A 52 17.60 16.87 1.83
CA HIS A 52 17.75 15.77 0.87
C HIS A 52 16.41 15.03 0.65
N PRO A 53 15.35 15.71 0.13
CA PRO A 53 14.02 15.08 -0.01
C PRO A 53 14.05 13.83 -0.88
N ASP A 54 14.86 13.78 -1.94
CA ASP A 54 14.96 12.63 -2.84
C ASP A 54 15.53 11.37 -2.17
N LEU A 55 16.24 11.53 -1.06
CA LEU A 55 16.82 10.44 -0.28
C LEU A 55 15.99 10.07 0.94
N LEU A 56 15.31 11.04 1.56
CA LEU A 56 14.61 10.86 2.83
C LEU A 56 13.09 10.74 2.70
N LEU A 57 12.56 10.91 1.48
CA LEU A 57 11.12 10.88 1.20
C LEU A 57 10.55 9.47 1.33
N PRO A 58 9.66 9.20 2.30
CA PRO A 58 8.93 7.94 2.31
C PRO A 58 8.07 7.78 1.05
N TRP A 59 7.89 6.57 0.60
CA TRP A 59 6.97 6.29 -0.48
C TRP A 59 5.54 6.71 -0.12
N LEU A 60 4.77 7.13 -1.12
CA LEU A 60 3.40 7.63 -0.92
C LEU A 60 3.35 8.86 0.01
N SER A 61 4.38 9.68 -0.07
CA SER A 61 4.47 11.00 0.56
C SER A 61 4.90 12.05 -0.46
N ALA A 62 4.87 13.30 -0.07
CA ALA A 62 5.26 14.45 -0.88
C ALA A 62 6.23 15.33 -0.12
N ALA A 63 7.14 16.01 -0.85
CA ALA A 63 8.00 17.05 -0.30
C ALA A 63 7.58 18.40 -0.89
N ARG A 64 7.53 19.43 -0.03
CA ARG A 64 7.26 20.80 -0.42
C ARG A 64 7.76 21.79 0.63
N ASP A 65 8.40 22.85 0.17
CA ASP A 65 8.82 23.97 1.00
C ASP A 65 9.71 23.55 2.20
N GLY A 66 10.58 22.53 2.02
CA GLY A 66 11.47 22.01 3.06
C GLY A 66 10.81 21.01 4.02
N GLU A 67 9.59 20.56 3.73
CA GLU A 67 8.84 19.60 4.56
C GLU A 67 8.37 18.39 3.76
N ILE A 68 8.39 17.21 4.40
CA ILE A 68 7.82 15.96 3.89
C ILE A 68 6.52 15.67 4.63
N PHE A 69 5.48 15.27 3.90
CA PHE A 69 4.17 14.90 4.43
C PHE A 69 3.54 13.73 3.67
N SER A 70 2.69 12.98 4.37
CA SER A 70 1.98 11.85 3.79
C SER A 70 0.98 12.28 2.72
N GLN A 71 0.84 11.48 1.65
CA GLN A 71 -0.21 11.69 0.66
C GLN A 71 -1.63 11.41 1.19
N TYR A 72 -1.74 10.77 2.36
CA TYR A 72 -3.03 10.35 2.93
C TYR A 72 -3.65 11.40 3.83
N SER A 73 -4.99 11.46 3.82
CA SER A 73 -5.77 12.30 4.73
C SER A 73 -5.67 11.80 6.17
N LEU A 74 -5.84 12.72 7.15
CA LEU A 74 -5.59 12.48 8.58
C LEU A 74 -6.59 11.53 9.27
N GLY A 75 -7.78 11.32 8.71
CA GLY A 75 -8.88 10.66 9.43
C GLY A 75 -8.58 9.25 9.91
N TRP A 76 -7.80 8.47 9.16
CA TRP A 76 -7.38 7.13 9.57
C TRP A 76 -6.15 7.14 10.49
N PRO A 77 -5.06 7.84 10.18
CA PRO A 77 -3.92 7.95 11.10
C PRO A 77 -4.32 8.41 12.50
N LEU A 78 -5.27 9.33 12.64
CA LEU A 78 -5.79 9.76 13.95
C LEU A 78 -6.44 8.61 14.74
N VAL A 79 -7.09 7.66 14.08
CA VAL A 79 -7.64 6.46 14.74
C VAL A 79 -6.50 5.56 15.22
N LEU A 80 -5.42 5.44 14.44
CA LEU A 80 -4.22 4.70 14.84
C LEU A 80 -3.51 5.37 16.01
N VAL A 81 -3.43 6.72 16.03
CA VAL A 81 -2.91 7.49 17.19
C VAL A 81 -3.68 7.14 18.46
N LEU A 82 -5.03 7.10 18.40
CA LEU A 82 -5.82 6.73 19.58
C LEU A 82 -5.50 5.30 20.07
N GLY A 83 -5.30 4.36 19.15
CA GLY A 83 -4.86 3.01 19.48
C GLY A 83 -3.46 2.99 20.10
N SER A 84 -2.52 3.72 19.51
CA SER A 84 -1.14 3.84 19.99
C SER A 84 -1.06 4.49 21.39
N LEU A 85 -1.88 5.50 21.68
CA LEU A 85 -1.98 6.11 23.01
C LEU A 85 -2.50 5.11 24.08
N LEU A 86 -3.22 4.07 23.67
CA LEU A 86 -3.64 2.95 24.53
C LEU A 86 -2.61 1.81 24.57
N GLY A 87 -1.43 2.01 23.98
CA GLY A 87 -0.30 1.10 23.98
C GLY A 87 -0.15 0.23 22.73
N TRP A 88 -1.11 0.25 21.79
CA TRP A 88 -1.02 -0.57 20.59
C TRP A 88 -1.87 -0.01 19.43
N SER A 89 -1.24 0.41 18.34
CA SER A 89 -1.92 0.99 17.16
C SER A 89 -2.94 0.05 16.50
N ALA A 90 -2.72 -1.28 16.58
CA ALA A 90 -3.65 -2.30 16.10
C ALA A 90 -5.05 -2.25 16.74
N LEU A 91 -5.19 -1.62 17.92
CA LEU A 91 -6.51 -1.37 18.53
C LEU A 91 -7.41 -0.52 17.63
N GLY A 92 -6.82 0.40 16.83
CA GLY A 92 -7.54 1.16 15.82
C GLY A 92 -8.11 0.28 14.70
N VAL A 93 -7.30 -0.68 14.21
CA VAL A 93 -7.70 -1.67 13.19
C VAL A 93 -8.82 -2.56 13.73
N ALA A 94 -8.64 -3.05 14.96
CA ALA A 94 -9.63 -3.91 15.63
C ALA A 94 -10.97 -3.18 15.86
N ALA A 95 -10.92 -1.90 16.24
CA ALA A 95 -12.11 -1.06 16.37
C ALA A 95 -12.82 -0.86 15.02
N GLY A 96 -12.06 -0.62 13.94
CA GLY A 96 -12.57 -0.51 12.57
C GLY A 96 -13.28 -1.80 12.12
N THR A 97 -12.67 -2.96 12.38
CA THR A 97 -13.22 -4.27 12.06
C THR A 97 -14.50 -4.56 12.85
N ALA A 98 -14.50 -4.28 14.15
CA ALA A 98 -15.68 -4.39 14.99
C ALA A 98 -16.81 -3.47 14.50
N LEU A 99 -16.48 -2.25 14.09
CA LEU A 99 -17.42 -1.26 13.57
C LEU A 99 -18.07 -1.74 12.26
N ALA A 100 -17.31 -2.36 11.36
CA ALA A 100 -17.81 -2.91 10.10
C ALA A 100 -18.84 -4.05 10.35
N VAL A 101 -18.51 -4.99 11.22
CA VAL A 101 -19.40 -6.11 11.55
C VAL A 101 -20.65 -5.63 12.30
N ALA A 102 -20.47 -4.78 13.32
CA ALA A 102 -21.57 -4.18 14.08
C ALA A 102 -22.46 -3.29 13.19
N GLY A 103 -21.85 -2.47 12.33
CA GLY A 103 -22.55 -1.64 11.35
C GLY A 103 -23.40 -2.46 10.38
N THR A 104 -22.91 -3.61 9.92
CA THR A 104 -23.66 -4.55 9.09
C THR A 104 -24.91 -5.04 9.83
N TRP A 105 -24.76 -5.46 11.09
CA TRP A 105 -25.88 -5.86 11.92
C TRP A 105 -26.92 -4.74 12.07
N VAL A 106 -26.46 -3.54 12.45
CA VAL A 106 -27.32 -2.37 12.70
C VAL A 106 -28.06 -1.92 11.44
N LEU A 107 -27.38 -1.92 10.28
CA LEU A 107 -28.01 -1.56 9.01
C LEU A 107 -29.09 -2.58 8.63
N VAL A 108 -28.78 -3.88 8.71
CA VAL A 108 -29.75 -4.92 8.33
C VAL A 108 -30.92 -4.93 9.29
N GLU A 109 -30.74 -4.70 10.59
CA GLU A 109 -31.83 -4.53 11.57
C GLU A 109 -32.71 -3.33 11.21
N GLU A 110 -32.11 -2.18 10.88
CA GLU A 110 -32.83 -0.98 10.46
C GLU A 110 -33.65 -1.20 9.18
N LEU A 111 -33.11 -1.96 8.23
CA LEU A 111 -33.76 -2.18 6.94
C LEU A 111 -34.83 -3.27 6.96
N THR A 112 -34.66 -4.31 7.78
CA THR A 112 -35.56 -5.48 7.78
C THR A 112 -36.53 -5.52 8.97
N ALA A 113 -36.24 -4.74 10.02
CA ALA A 113 -36.91 -4.80 11.32
C ALA A 113 -36.92 -6.22 11.93
N ASP A 114 -36.00 -7.08 11.52
CA ASP A 114 -35.89 -8.48 11.96
C ASP A 114 -34.49 -8.76 12.54
N ARG A 115 -34.43 -8.89 13.87
CA ARG A 115 -33.19 -9.15 14.58
C ARG A 115 -32.55 -10.50 14.23
N ARG A 116 -33.34 -11.47 13.76
CA ARG A 116 -32.79 -12.77 13.32
C ARG A 116 -32.01 -12.62 12.01
N VAL A 117 -32.59 -11.88 11.06
CA VAL A 117 -31.91 -11.54 9.80
C VAL A 117 -30.65 -10.73 10.08
N ALA A 118 -30.74 -9.71 10.94
CA ALA A 118 -29.61 -8.89 11.32
C ALA A 118 -28.48 -9.70 12.00
N SER A 119 -28.84 -10.59 12.93
CA SER A 119 -27.86 -11.45 13.61
C SER A 119 -27.17 -12.39 12.65
N LEU A 120 -27.92 -12.96 11.72
CA LEU A 120 -27.35 -13.82 10.69
C LEU A 120 -26.42 -13.02 9.74
N ALA A 121 -26.82 -11.81 9.32
CA ALA A 121 -25.98 -10.95 8.48
C ALA A 121 -24.67 -10.57 9.17
N GLY A 122 -24.69 -10.22 10.46
CA GLY A 122 -23.49 -9.93 11.24
C GLY A 122 -22.58 -11.15 11.40
N LEU A 123 -23.15 -12.36 11.63
CA LEU A 123 -22.37 -13.61 11.67
C LEU A 123 -21.73 -13.93 10.30
N LEU A 124 -22.48 -13.79 9.22
CA LEU A 124 -21.98 -14.02 7.86
C LEU A 124 -20.87 -13.02 7.51
N MET A 125 -21.02 -11.77 7.92
CA MET A 125 -19.96 -10.75 7.73
C MET A 125 -18.71 -11.12 8.52
N LEU A 126 -18.85 -11.46 9.80
CA LEU A 126 -17.73 -11.89 10.66
C LEU A 126 -16.99 -13.09 10.09
N ALA A 127 -17.73 -14.07 9.55
CA ALA A 127 -17.16 -15.29 8.98
C ALA A 127 -16.71 -15.15 7.52
N SER A 128 -16.89 -13.97 6.90
CA SER A 128 -16.43 -13.74 5.52
C SER A 128 -14.91 -13.61 5.47
N PRO A 129 -14.23 -14.26 4.50
CA PRO A 129 -12.77 -14.17 4.36
C PRO A 129 -12.23 -12.74 4.29
N ILE A 130 -13.01 -11.78 3.75
CA ILE A 130 -12.60 -10.37 3.69
C ILE A 130 -12.35 -9.78 5.08
N ILE A 131 -13.14 -10.15 6.10
CA ILE A 131 -12.95 -9.69 7.48
C ILE A 131 -11.67 -10.30 8.06
N ALA A 132 -11.42 -11.59 7.83
CA ALA A 132 -10.21 -12.24 8.30
C ALA A 132 -8.95 -11.63 7.65
N VAL A 133 -8.98 -11.38 6.33
CA VAL A 133 -7.81 -10.84 5.61
C VAL A 133 -7.59 -9.35 5.89
N GLN A 134 -8.66 -8.53 5.83
CA GLN A 134 -8.53 -7.07 6.00
C GLN A 134 -8.54 -6.63 7.46
N GLY A 135 -8.98 -7.49 8.37
CA GLY A 135 -9.09 -7.15 9.79
C GLY A 135 -7.75 -7.05 10.52
N GLY A 136 -6.65 -7.59 9.97
CA GLY A 136 -5.32 -7.47 10.55
C GLY A 136 -4.40 -6.46 9.84
N VAL A 137 -4.90 -5.76 8.81
CA VAL A 137 -4.11 -4.86 7.97
C VAL A 137 -4.38 -3.41 8.37
N TYR A 138 -3.36 -2.56 8.44
CA TYR A 138 -3.48 -1.14 8.83
C TYR A 138 -4.17 -0.25 7.79
N LEU A 139 -5.12 -0.81 7.02
CA LEU A 139 -5.90 -0.09 6.01
C LEU A 139 -7.24 0.39 6.55
N ASN A 140 -7.75 1.46 5.95
CA ASN A 140 -8.96 2.16 6.41
C ASN A 140 -10.29 1.62 5.87
N TYR A 141 -10.29 0.56 5.04
CA TYR A 141 -11.49 0.10 4.31
C TYR A 141 -12.61 -0.40 5.22
N LEU A 142 -12.28 -1.20 6.25
CA LEU A 142 -13.27 -1.69 7.21
C LEU A 142 -13.79 -0.58 8.12
N PHE A 143 -12.94 0.36 8.49
CA PHE A 143 -13.32 1.52 9.26
C PHE A 143 -14.31 2.40 8.50
N THR A 144 -13.99 2.78 7.26
CA THR A 144 -14.89 3.58 6.40
C THR A 144 -16.19 2.86 6.07
N LEU A 145 -16.15 1.53 5.89
CA LEU A 145 -17.36 0.71 5.78
C LEU A 145 -18.26 0.89 7.02
N GLY A 146 -17.70 0.71 8.22
CA GLY A 146 -18.47 0.82 9.46
C GLY A 146 -19.09 2.22 9.63
N LEU A 147 -18.33 3.28 9.36
CA LEU A 147 -18.83 4.66 9.39
C LEU A 147 -19.97 4.87 8.38
N GLY A 148 -19.81 4.37 7.15
CA GLY A 148 -20.81 4.51 6.08
C GLY A 148 -22.12 3.80 6.39
N LEU A 149 -22.05 2.58 6.95
CA LEU A 149 -23.24 1.83 7.39
C LEU A 149 -23.99 2.57 8.51
N LEU A 150 -23.26 3.08 9.51
CA LEU A 150 -23.84 3.86 10.59
C LEU A 150 -24.38 5.22 10.11
N PHE A 151 -23.72 5.87 9.15
CA PHE A 151 -24.21 7.09 8.51
C PHE A 151 -25.61 6.87 7.92
N ILE A 152 -25.81 5.83 7.11
CA ILE A 152 -27.13 5.51 6.52
C ILE A 152 -28.18 5.31 7.64
N VAL A 153 -27.83 4.57 8.68
CA VAL A 153 -28.77 4.31 9.81
C VAL A 153 -29.12 5.58 10.57
N CYS A 154 -28.11 6.40 10.92
CA CYS A 154 -28.31 7.66 11.62
C CYS A 154 -29.14 8.65 10.81
N LEU A 155 -28.89 8.78 9.51
CA LEU A 155 -29.64 9.64 8.61
C LEU A 155 -31.10 9.20 8.52
N ARG A 156 -31.36 7.91 8.24
CA ARG A 156 -32.74 7.36 8.13
C ARG A 156 -33.52 7.52 9.45
N ARG A 157 -32.91 7.13 10.57
CA ARG A 157 -33.54 7.28 11.89
C ARG A 157 -33.72 8.75 12.27
N GLY A 158 -32.76 9.61 11.90
CA GLY A 158 -32.80 11.05 12.15
C GLY A 158 -33.95 11.71 11.42
N VAL A 159 -34.10 11.45 10.12
CA VAL A 159 -35.21 11.98 9.30
C VAL A 159 -36.56 11.46 9.80
N ARG A 160 -36.70 10.13 9.97
CA ARG A 160 -37.97 9.49 10.40
C ARG A 160 -38.47 9.94 11.79
N LYS A 161 -37.53 10.17 12.73
CA LYS A 161 -37.87 10.53 14.13
C LYS A 161 -37.69 12.03 14.42
N GLY A 162 -37.25 12.85 13.46
CA GLY A 162 -36.94 14.26 13.66
C GLY A 162 -35.80 14.49 14.66
N SER A 163 -34.89 13.54 14.83
CA SER A 163 -33.86 13.56 15.87
C SER A 163 -32.63 14.35 15.44
N ILE A 164 -32.44 15.53 16.02
CA ILE A 164 -31.30 16.43 15.72
C ILE A 164 -29.97 15.71 15.94
N TRP A 165 -29.78 15.05 17.08
CA TRP A 165 -28.50 14.39 17.42
C TRP A 165 -28.13 13.27 16.43
N ARG A 166 -29.11 12.56 15.89
CA ARG A 166 -28.86 11.55 14.85
C ARG A 166 -28.48 12.17 13.53
N LEU A 167 -29.05 13.32 13.19
CA LEU A 167 -28.70 14.05 11.98
C LEU A 167 -27.30 14.65 12.07
N VAL A 168 -26.96 15.26 13.22
CA VAL A 168 -25.59 15.74 13.48
C VAL A 168 -24.59 14.58 13.47
N ALA A 169 -24.94 13.46 14.12
CA ALA A 169 -24.08 12.26 14.07
C ALA A 169 -23.92 11.71 12.63
N ALA A 170 -24.99 11.71 11.83
CA ALA A 170 -24.88 11.32 10.41
C ALA A 170 -23.92 12.26 9.66
N GLY A 171 -24.03 13.57 9.86
CA GLY A 171 -23.10 14.53 9.30
C GLY A 171 -21.65 14.29 9.74
N GLY A 172 -21.44 14.07 11.04
CA GLY A 172 -20.11 13.77 11.59
C GLY A 172 -19.50 12.49 11.04
N LEU A 173 -20.29 11.42 10.92
CA LEU A 173 -19.84 10.17 10.30
C LEU A 173 -19.43 10.36 8.83
N LEU A 174 -20.25 11.08 8.05
CA LEU A 174 -19.93 11.38 6.66
C LEU A 174 -18.71 12.31 6.55
N GLY A 175 -18.58 13.28 7.47
CA GLY A 175 -17.42 14.16 7.58
C GLY A 175 -16.13 13.41 7.90
N TRP A 176 -16.20 12.41 8.79
CA TRP A 176 -15.04 11.58 9.08
C TRP A 176 -14.64 10.69 7.89
N ILE A 177 -15.62 10.18 7.14
CA ILE A 177 -15.33 9.48 5.87
C ILE A 177 -14.64 10.44 4.89
N PHE A 178 -15.13 11.68 4.75
CA PHE A 178 -14.47 12.70 3.93
C PHE A 178 -13.03 12.99 4.39
N PHE A 179 -12.83 13.09 5.69
CA PHE A 179 -11.54 13.31 6.33
C PHE A 179 -10.59 12.11 6.23
N THR A 180 -11.09 10.94 5.78
CA THR A 180 -10.32 9.70 5.54
C THR A 180 -10.19 9.41 4.05
N ARG A 181 -11.31 9.42 3.31
CA ARG A 181 -11.45 9.06 1.91
C ARG A 181 -12.52 9.95 1.25
N PRO A 182 -12.13 11.13 0.75
CA PRO A 182 -13.10 12.12 0.22
C PRO A 182 -14.04 11.57 -0.85
N PHE A 183 -13.53 10.72 -1.75
CA PHE A 183 -14.33 10.08 -2.79
C PHE A 183 -15.38 9.12 -2.23
N ASP A 184 -15.02 8.30 -1.25
CA ASP A 184 -15.95 7.39 -0.58
C ASP A 184 -17.08 8.17 0.10
N ALA A 185 -16.78 9.34 0.69
CA ALA A 185 -17.79 10.20 1.29
C ALA A 185 -18.86 10.63 0.29
N ALA A 186 -18.48 10.92 -0.97
CA ALA A 186 -19.45 11.24 -2.01
C ALA A 186 -20.34 10.04 -2.33
N VAL A 187 -19.77 8.83 -2.45
CA VAL A 187 -20.54 7.60 -2.72
C VAL A 187 -21.50 7.29 -1.57
N TRP A 188 -21.02 7.33 -0.31
CA TRP A 188 -21.86 7.13 0.87
C TRP A 188 -22.95 8.20 1.00
N GLY A 189 -22.59 9.46 0.72
CA GLY A 189 -23.52 10.58 0.72
C GLY A 189 -24.69 10.35 -0.26
N LEU A 190 -24.40 9.92 -1.48
CA LEU A 190 -25.40 9.58 -2.49
C LEU A 190 -26.26 8.39 -2.05
N LEU A 191 -25.66 7.31 -1.55
CA LEU A 191 -26.38 6.13 -1.05
C LEU A 191 -27.34 6.46 0.08
N GLY A 192 -26.98 7.38 0.95
CA GLY A 192 -27.85 7.82 2.04
C GLY A 192 -28.91 8.84 1.59
N ALA A 193 -28.52 9.85 0.82
CA ALA A 193 -29.38 10.97 0.45
C ALA A 193 -30.43 10.59 -0.59
N VAL A 194 -30.07 9.84 -1.65
CA VAL A 194 -30.98 9.54 -2.76
C VAL A 194 -32.25 8.82 -2.31
N PRO A 195 -32.20 7.75 -1.49
CA PRO A 195 -33.42 7.09 -1.01
C PRO A 195 -34.32 8.00 -0.16
N VAL A 196 -33.71 8.90 0.65
CA VAL A 196 -34.45 9.86 1.47
C VAL A 196 -35.13 10.90 0.59
N VAL A 197 -34.42 11.45 -0.38
CA VAL A 197 -34.97 12.43 -1.34
C VAL A 197 -36.10 11.82 -2.17
N LEU A 198 -35.94 10.61 -2.67
CA LEU A 198 -36.97 9.90 -3.44
C LEU A 198 -38.21 9.60 -2.60
N HIS A 199 -38.04 9.28 -1.32
CA HIS A 199 -39.15 9.06 -0.40
C HIS A 199 -39.94 10.35 -0.13
N GLU A 200 -39.23 11.47 0.09
CA GLU A 200 -39.78 12.79 0.41
C GLU A 200 -39.98 13.68 -0.82
N ARG A 201 -39.92 13.15 -2.04
CA ARG A 201 -39.93 13.90 -3.31
C ARG A 201 -41.06 14.92 -3.45
N HIS A 202 -42.20 14.68 -2.79
CA HIS A 202 -43.36 15.58 -2.77
C HIS A 202 -43.28 16.65 -1.67
N ARG A 203 -42.31 16.57 -0.77
CA ARG A 203 -42.11 17.45 0.40
C ARG A 203 -40.65 17.87 0.59
N LEU A 204 -39.97 18.22 -0.49
CA LEU A 204 -38.52 18.54 -0.46
C LEU A 204 -38.15 19.61 0.56
N ARG A 205 -39.07 20.58 0.80
CA ARG A 205 -38.84 21.61 1.84
C ARG A 205 -38.69 21.02 3.25
N ALA A 206 -39.29 19.85 3.51
CA ALA A 206 -39.14 19.17 4.80
C ALA A 206 -37.71 18.62 5.01
N LEU A 207 -36.94 18.47 3.96
CA LEU A 207 -35.55 18.00 4.03
C LEU A 207 -34.53 19.11 4.37
N VAL A 208 -34.91 20.38 4.25
CA VAL A 208 -34.00 21.52 4.54
C VAL A 208 -33.49 21.45 5.98
N ARG A 209 -34.37 21.23 6.96
CA ARG A 209 -33.97 21.15 8.37
C ARG A 209 -33.10 19.92 8.67
N PRO A 210 -33.43 18.69 8.24
CA PRO A 210 -32.52 17.54 8.33
C PRO A 210 -31.15 17.78 7.69
N ALA A 211 -31.13 18.35 6.48
CA ALA A 211 -29.87 18.68 5.77
C ALA A 211 -29.02 19.68 6.56
N ALA A 212 -29.65 20.73 7.13
CA ALA A 212 -28.95 21.71 7.96
C ALA A 212 -28.27 21.05 9.18
N TRP A 213 -28.98 20.15 9.89
CA TRP A 213 -28.38 19.45 11.01
C TRP A 213 -27.29 18.43 10.60
N CYS A 214 -27.42 17.80 9.46
CA CYS A 214 -26.32 17.00 8.90
C CYS A 214 -25.12 17.89 8.55
N ALA A 215 -25.34 19.07 8.00
CA ALA A 215 -24.27 20.03 7.70
C ALA A 215 -23.52 20.48 8.98
N VAL A 216 -24.21 20.67 10.10
CA VAL A 216 -23.58 21.00 11.40
C VAL A 216 -22.56 19.92 11.82
N GLY A 217 -22.82 18.63 11.56
CA GLY A 217 -21.87 17.57 11.86
C GLY A 217 -20.78 17.41 10.80
N LEU A 218 -21.09 17.65 9.54
CA LEU A 218 -20.20 17.45 8.39
C LEU A 218 -19.16 18.57 8.26
N LEU A 219 -19.63 19.83 8.26
CA LEU A 219 -18.82 20.99 7.88
C LEU A 219 -17.58 21.21 8.75
N PRO A 220 -17.58 20.99 10.09
CA PRO A 220 -16.38 21.15 10.89
C PRO A 220 -15.24 20.23 10.43
N LEU A 221 -15.53 18.96 10.12
CA LEU A 221 -14.52 17.99 9.66
C LEU A 221 -14.04 18.30 8.25
N VAL A 222 -14.94 18.72 7.37
CA VAL A 222 -14.56 19.20 6.02
C VAL A 222 -13.68 20.45 6.14
N ALA A 223 -14.03 21.41 7.00
CA ALA A 223 -13.23 22.61 7.22
C ALA A 223 -11.82 22.28 7.72
N VAL A 224 -11.69 21.35 8.69
CA VAL A 224 -10.38 20.89 9.16
C VAL A 224 -9.59 20.25 8.02
N ALA A 225 -10.21 19.38 7.21
CA ALA A 225 -9.53 18.76 6.06
C ALA A 225 -9.02 19.81 5.06
N LEU A 226 -9.83 20.83 4.74
CA LEU A 226 -9.44 21.91 3.84
C LEU A 226 -8.33 22.79 4.41
N LEU A 227 -8.32 23.03 5.73
CA LEU A 227 -7.25 23.76 6.41
C LEU A 227 -5.94 22.99 6.42
N VAL A 228 -6.00 21.67 6.63
CA VAL A 228 -4.83 20.80 6.52
C VAL A 228 -4.27 20.80 5.09
N ASN A 229 -5.14 20.66 4.08
CA ASN A 229 -4.71 20.79 2.69
C ASN A 229 -4.02 22.13 2.45
N LEU A 230 -4.64 23.25 2.87
CA LEU A 230 -4.06 24.59 2.73
C LEU A 230 -2.66 24.68 3.38
N ARG A 231 -2.48 24.10 4.57
CA ARG A 231 -1.19 24.09 5.28
C ARG A 231 -0.12 23.27 4.53
N LEU A 232 -0.48 22.11 4.01
CA LEU A 232 0.46 21.18 3.39
C LEU A 232 0.72 21.47 1.90
N THR A 233 -0.32 21.88 1.16
CA THR A 233 -0.24 22.01 -0.31
C THR A 233 -0.30 23.46 -0.78
N GLY A 234 -0.59 24.42 0.12
CA GLY A 234 -0.82 25.83 -0.22
C GLY A 234 -2.20 26.10 -0.84
N SER A 235 -3.05 25.07 -1.03
CA SER A 235 -4.40 25.20 -1.57
C SER A 235 -5.41 24.37 -0.78
N PRO A 236 -6.56 24.90 -0.35
CA PRO A 236 -7.54 24.12 0.40
C PRO A 236 -8.17 22.99 -0.41
N THR A 237 -8.17 23.07 -1.74
CA THR A 237 -8.80 22.10 -2.64
C THR A 237 -7.81 21.15 -3.30
N GLU A 238 -6.53 21.35 -3.11
CA GLU A 238 -5.48 20.43 -3.56
C GLU A 238 -5.20 19.40 -2.46
N PHE A 239 -5.32 18.14 -2.80
CA PHE A 239 -5.07 17.07 -1.85
C PHE A 239 -3.59 16.66 -1.87
N PRO A 240 -3.01 16.25 -0.72
CA PRO A 240 -1.62 15.79 -0.66
C PRO A 240 -1.26 14.72 -1.69
N ILE A 241 -2.18 13.82 -2.02
CA ILE A 241 -1.99 12.77 -3.04
C ILE A 241 -1.68 13.34 -4.44
N THR A 242 -2.25 14.50 -4.81
CA THR A 242 -1.98 15.13 -6.11
C THR A 242 -0.66 15.89 -6.14
N VAL A 243 -0.13 16.26 -4.98
CA VAL A 243 1.24 16.81 -4.84
C VAL A 243 2.25 15.68 -4.91
N ALA A 244 1.98 14.54 -4.27
CA ALA A 244 2.84 13.35 -4.33
C ALA A 244 2.95 12.80 -5.75
N ASP A 245 1.84 12.69 -6.48
CA ASP A 245 1.81 12.33 -7.88
C ASP A 245 0.62 12.98 -8.62
N PRO A 246 0.86 13.94 -9.54
CA PRO A 246 -0.20 14.57 -10.33
C PRO A 246 -0.98 13.61 -11.23
N LEU A 247 -0.45 12.41 -11.50
CA LEU A 247 -1.11 11.36 -12.28
C LEU A 247 -1.96 10.42 -11.41
N ASP A 248 -1.81 10.44 -10.07
CA ASP A 248 -2.69 9.71 -9.15
C ASP A 248 -4.01 10.47 -8.94
N ARG A 249 -4.91 10.35 -9.89
CA ARG A 249 -6.21 11.03 -9.88
C ARG A 249 -7.32 10.19 -10.50
N TYR A 250 -8.55 10.52 -10.15
CA TYR A 250 -9.75 9.93 -10.74
C TYR A 250 -9.91 10.27 -12.22
N GLY A 251 -10.60 9.40 -12.95
CA GLY A 251 -10.97 9.58 -14.35
C GLY A 251 -10.08 8.79 -15.31
N PHE A 252 -10.32 8.97 -16.60
CA PHE A 252 -9.54 8.36 -17.68
C PHE A 252 -8.38 9.27 -18.12
N GLY A 253 -7.39 8.71 -18.81
CA GLY A 253 -6.20 9.39 -19.34
C GLY A 253 -4.91 8.80 -18.79
N MET A 254 -3.82 9.55 -18.93
CA MET A 254 -2.52 9.14 -18.40
C MET A 254 -2.58 9.03 -16.88
N ARG A 255 -2.10 7.92 -16.37
CA ARG A 255 -2.03 7.58 -14.95
C ARG A 255 -0.70 6.95 -14.64
N ARG A 256 -0.33 6.97 -13.36
CA ARG A 256 0.85 6.32 -12.85
C ARG A 256 0.53 5.72 -11.49
N LEU A 257 1.08 4.56 -11.22
CA LEU A 257 0.80 3.87 -9.96
C LEU A 257 1.56 4.51 -8.78
N MET A 258 2.78 4.94 -9.06
CA MET A 258 3.67 5.62 -8.11
C MET A 258 4.69 6.44 -8.91
N PRO A 259 5.31 7.49 -8.34
CA PRO A 259 6.22 8.39 -9.05
C PRO A 259 7.36 7.73 -9.83
N LYS A 260 7.82 6.56 -9.41
CA LYS A 260 8.93 5.83 -10.08
C LYS A 260 8.47 4.74 -11.08
N PHE A 261 7.17 4.59 -11.31
CA PHE A 261 6.64 3.64 -12.28
C PHE A 261 6.32 4.31 -13.62
N ASP A 262 6.30 3.51 -14.68
CA ASP A 262 5.92 3.97 -16.01
C ASP A 262 4.49 4.49 -16.03
N ASP A 263 4.28 5.54 -16.81
CA ASP A 263 2.98 6.09 -17.11
C ASP A 263 2.21 5.14 -18.02
N PHE A 264 0.91 5.02 -17.81
CA PHE A 264 0.04 4.22 -18.67
C PHE A 264 -1.29 4.92 -18.96
N GLU A 265 -1.88 4.61 -20.09
CA GLU A 265 -3.20 5.13 -20.45
C GLU A 265 -4.30 4.28 -19.80
N TYR A 266 -5.01 4.87 -18.83
CA TYR A 266 -6.19 4.25 -18.22
C TYR A 266 -7.45 4.68 -18.97
N GLY A 267 -7.99 3.76 -19.78
CA GLY A 267 -9.20 3.99 -20.56
C GLY A 267 -10.34 3.04 -20.21
N PRO A 268 -11.52 3.18 -20.84
CA PRO A 268 -12.70 2.35 -20.57
C PRO A 268 -12.45 0.84 -20.73
N ARG A 269 -11.57 0.44 -21.65
CA ARG A 269 -11.21 -0.96 -21.86
C ARG A 269 -10.48 -1.54 -20.66
N LEU A 270 -9.46 -0.82 -20.17
CA LEU A 270 -8.69 -1.25 -19.00
C LEU A 270 -9.54 -1.22 -17.74
N ALA A 271 -10.42 -0.22 -17.59
CA ALA A 271 -11.40 -0.13 -16.52
C ALA A 271 -12.36 -1.35 -16.49
N ALA A 272 -12.85 -1.78 -17.65
CA ALA A 272 -13.71 -2.96 -17.76
C ALA A 272 -12.95 -4.25 -17.38
N ILE A 273 -11.69 -4.39 -17.82
CA ILE A 273 -10.82 -5.51 -17.46
C ILE A 273 -10.59 -5.52 -15.94
N SER A 274 -10.22 -4.39 -15.34
CA SER A 274 -9.98 -4.24 -13.91
C SER A 274 -11.23 -4.55 -13.08
N THR A 275 -12.38 -4.02 -13.50
CA THR A 275 -13.67 -4.30 -12.84
C THR A 275 -14.03 -5.77 -12.95
N GLY A 276 -13.86 -6.38 -14.12
CA GLY A 276 -14.10 -7.82 -14.33
C GLY A 276 -13.21 -8.68 -13.44
N ARG A 277 -11.94 -8.33 -13.29
CA ARG A 277 -10.97 -8.99 -12.42
C ARG A 277 -11.37 -8.89 -10.95
N ASN A 278 -11.71 -7.70 -10.47
CA ASN A 278 -12.18 -7.50 -9.10
C ASN A 278 -13.51 -8.24 -8.83
N ALA A 279 -14.43 -8.22 -9.80
CA ALA A 279 -15.69 -8.97 -9.71
C ALA A 279 -15.46 -10.49 -9.69
N PHE A 280 -14.46 -11.00 -10.42
CA PHE A 280 -14.06 -12.40 -10.39
C PHE A 280 -13.55 -12.83 -9.00
N TRP A 281 -12.73 -11.98 -8.34
CA TRP A 281 -12.18 -12.28 -7.02
C TRP A 281 -13.14 -12.02 -5.86
N LEU A 282 -14.14 -11.15 -6.03
CA LEU A 282 -15.09 -10.79 -4.97
C LEU A 282 -15.76 -12.00 -4.29
N PRO A 283 -16.26 -13.02 -5.02
CA PRO A 283 -16.87 -14.20 -4.39
C PRO A 283 -15.95 -14.93 -3.42
N PHE A 284 -14.65 -15.04 -3.74
CA PHE A 284 -13.69 -15.79 -2.92
C PHE A 284 -13.41 -15.15 -1.55
N PHE A 285 -13.78 -13.88 -1.38
CA PHE A 285 -13.69 -13.17 -0.12
C PHE A 285 -15.05 -12.98 0.57
N LEU A 286 -16.12 -13.46 -0.07
CA LEU A 286 -17.48 -13.54 0.50
C LEU A 286 -17.67 -14.90 1.17
N ILE A 287 -18.47 -14.93 2.23
CA ILE A 287 -18.89 -16.18 2.85
C ILE A 287 -19.55 -17.12 1.84
N GLY A 288 -19.02 -18.34 1.70
CA GLY A 288 -19.51 -19.37 0.79
C GLY A 288 -19.16 -19.14 -0.68
N ALA A 289 -18.26 -18.20 -1.00
CA ALA A 289 -17.81 -17.91 -2.35
C ALA A 289 -18.98 -17.72 -3.34
N HIS A 290 -18.98 -18.43 -4.48
CA HIS A 290 -20.04 -18.35 -5.49
C HIS A 290 -21.42 -18.77 -4.97
N LEU A 291 -21.50 -19.72 -4.03
CA LEU A 291 -22.77 -20.08 -3.36
C LEU A 291 -23.34 -18.87 -2.62
N GLY A 292 -22.48 -18.07 -1.96
CA GLY A 292 -22.88 -16.82 -1.32
C GLY A 292 -23.52 -15.84 -2.32
N ILE A 293 -22.91 -15.65 -3.50
CA ILE A 293 -23.48 -14.81 -4.56
C ILE A 293 -24.86 -15.30 -5.01
N VAL A 294 -25.01 -16.61 -5.23
CA VAL A 294 -26.30 -17.21 -5.62
C VAL A 294 -27.36 -16.94 -4.53
N LEU A 295 -27.02 -17.14 -3.26
CA LEU A 295 -27.94 -16.86 -2.17
C LEU A 295 -28.26 -15.37 -2.03
N ALA A 296 -27.30 -14.48 -2.25
CA ALA A 296 -27.54 -13.03 -2.28
C ALA A 296 -28.54 -12.66 -3.39
N MET A 297 -28.38 -13.22 -4.60
CA MET A 297 -29.35 -13.04 -5.69
C MET A 297 -30.74 -13.59 -5.34
N VAL A 298 -30.82 -14.75 -4.69
CA VAL A 298 -32.09 -15.31 -4.20
C VAL A 298 -32.73 -14.38 -3.18
N GLY A 299 -31.98 -13.84 -2.23
CA GLY A 299 -32.48 -12.89 -1.22
C GLY A 299 -32.98 -11.60 -1.85
N ALA A 300 -32.20 -11.05 -2.82
CA ALA A 300 -32.62 -9.89 -3.58
C ALA A 300 -33.92 -10.14 -4.35
N TRP A 301 -34.03 -11.29 -5.00
CA TRP A 301 -35.23 -11.67 -5.78
C TRP A 301 -36.47 -11.90 -4.92
N GLN A 302 -36.31 -12.58 -3.76
CA GLN A 302 -37.43 -12.89 -2.86
C GLN A 302 -38.20 -11.63 -2.41
N ARG A 303 -37.49 -10.53 -2.20
CA ARG A 303 -38.04 -9.29 -1.64
C ARG A 303 -37.72 -8.05 -2.53
N ARG A 304 -37.53 -8.24 -3.85
CA ARG A 304 -37.08 -7.21 -4.81
C ARG A 304 -37.90 -5.92 -4.88
N ARG A 305 -39.16 -5.98 -4.41
CA ARG A 305 -40.05 -4.81 -4.40
C ARG A 305 -39.89 -3.96 -3.13
N GLU A 306 -39.20 -4.47 -2.13
CA GLU A 306 -38.97 -3.74 -0.88
C GLU A 306 -37.83 -2.71 -1.05
N ALA A 307 -38.10 -1.47 -0.67
CA ALA A 307 -37.10 -0.40 -0.74
C ALA A 307 -35.83 -0.70 0.08
N SER A 308 -35.95 -1.46 1.17
CA SER A 308 -34.83 -1.93 1.98
C SER A 308 -33.90 -2.86 1.22
N VAL A 309 -34.45 -3.79 0.42
CA VAL A 309 -33.69 -4.71 -0.41
C VAL A 309 -33.07 -3.98 -1.60
N GLN A 310 -33.81 -3.04 -2.20
CA GLN A 310 -33.28 -2.18 -3.27
C GLN A 310 -32.08 -1.36 -2.79
N LEU A 311 -32.09 -0.85 -1.54
CA LEU A 311 -30.95 -0.16 -0.96
C LEU A 311 -29.76 -1.09 -0.74
N LEU A 312 -29.96 -2.34 -0.30
CA LEU A 312 -28.87 -3.32 -0.21
C LEU A 312 -28.27 -3.64 -1.59
N VAL A 313 -29.12 -3.82 -2.60
CA VAL A 313 -28.63 -4.02 -3.99
C VAL A 313 -27.86 -2.81 -4.48
N ALA A 314 -28.36 -1.59 -4.23
CA ALA A 314 -27.68 -0.35 -4.58
C ALA A 314 -26.33 -0.23 -3.86
N LEU A 315 -26.24 -0.56 -2.58
CA LEU A 315 -24.97 -0.58 -1.82
C LEU A 315 -23.98 -1.60 -2.42
N GLY A 316 -24.46 -2.80 -2.78
CA GLY A 316 -23.63 -3.83 -3.40
C GLY A 316 -23.03 -3.42 -4.74
N ALA A 317 -23.72 -2.56 -5.50
CA ALA A 317 -23.31 -2.12 -6.83
C ALA A 317 -22.58 -0.76 -6.83
N ALA A 318 -22.84 0.11 -5.85
CA ALA A 318 -22.40 1.50 -5.87
C ALA A 318 -20.87 1.65 -5.93
N PHE A 319 -20.13 0.90 -5.11
CA PHE A 319 -18.68 0.98 -5.07
C PHE A 319 -18.02 0.39 -6.33
N PRO A 320 -18.40 -0.81 -6.81
CA PRO A 320 -17.93 -1.27 -8.13
C PRO A 320 -18.17 -0.28 -9.27
N ILE A 321 -19.34 0.38 -9.29
CA ILE A 321 -19.67 1.40 -10.31
C ILE A 321 -18.83 2.67 -10.11
N ALA A 322 -18.74 3.17 -8.88
CA ALA A 322 -18.00 4.40 -8.59
C ALA A 322 -16.51 4.25 -8.90
N TYR A 323 -15.91 3.11 -8.53
CA TYR A 323 -14.50 2.83 -8.77
C TYR A 323 -14.16 2.37 -10.18
N PHE A 324 -15.13 2.28 -11.10
CA PHE A 324 -14.89 1.97 -12.52
C PHE A 324 -13.90 2.94 -13.17
N MET A 325 -13.95 4.22 -12.78
CA MET A 325 -13.07 5.26 -13.33
C MET A 325 -11.79 5.47 -12.50
N PHE A 326 -11.46 4.58 -11.55
CA PHE A 326 -10.28 4.71 -10.73
C PHE A 326 -9.22 3.67 -11.11
N PHE A 327 -8.09 4.14 -11.61
CA PHE A 327 -7.00 3.30 -12.10
C PHE A 327 -6.42 2.38 -11.01
N GLY A 328 -6.46 2.78 -9.73
CA GLY A 328 -5.99 1.98 -8.61
C GLY A 328 -6.70 0.62 -8.49
N THR A 329 -7.88 0.41 -9.11
CA THR A 329 -8.50 -0.91 -9.21
C THR A 329 -7.74 -1.86 -10.13
N ASN A 330 -6.85 -1.33 -10.98
CA ASN A 330 -5.99 -2.11 -11.88
C ASN A 330 -4.70 -2.58 -11.21
N ILE A 331 -4.44 -2.13 -9.98
CA ILE A 331 -3.32 -2.64 -9.18
C ILE A 331 -3.43 -4.16 -9.20
N SER A 332 -2.46 -4.79 -9.68
CA SER A 332 -2.26 -6.16 -10.11
C SER A 332 -3.36 -7.18 -9.78
N SER A 333 -3.53 -8.20 -10.63
CA SER A 333 -4.42 -9.35 -10.33
C SER A 333 -4.07 -10.02 -9.01
N LEU A 334 -2.85 -9.85 -8.57
CA LEU A 334 -2.31 -10.40 -7.35
C LEU A 334 -2.86 -9.69 -6.12
N THR A 335 -3.00 -8.35 -6.13
CA THR A 335 -3.65 -7.59 -5.04
C THR A 335 -5.04 -8.10 -4.77
N ALA A 336 -5.87 -8.19 -5.82
CA ALA A 336 -7.24 -8.70 -5.68
C ALA A 336 -7.29 -10.16 -5.22
N ARG A 337 -6.26 -10.95 -5.50
CA ARG A 337 -6.14 -12.35 -5.07
C ARG A 337 -5.67 -12.48 -3.62
N LEU A 338 -4.76 -11.65 -3.16
CA LEU A 338 -4.17 -11.71 -1.81
C LEU A 338 -5.02 -10.99 -0.77
N SER A 339 -5.39 -9.74 -1.04
CA SER A 339 -6.10 -8.86 -0.10
C SER A 339 -7.60 -8.74 -0.39
N GLY A 340 -8.07 -9.31 -1.50
CA GLY A 340 -9.42 -9.12 -2.00
C GLY A 340 -9.59 -7.81 -2.78
N PRO A 341 -10.77 -7.59 -3.37
CA PRO A 341 -11.12 -6.34 -4.05
C PRO A 341 -11.41 -5.24 -3.02
N ILE A 342 -10.36 -4.65 -2.47
CA ILE A 342 -10.38 -3.71 -1.34
C ILE A 342 -11.30 -2.51 -1.55
N TYR A 343 -11.40 -1.98 -2.78
CA TYR A 343 -12.30 -0.88 -3.10
C TYR A 343 -13.79 -1.29 -3.12
N TYR A 344 -14.08 -2.61 -3.14
CA TYR A 344 -15.44 -3.14 -3.15
C TYR A 344 -15.87 -3.66 -1.77
N VAL A 345 -15.10 -3.41 -0.73
CA VAL A 345 -15.39 -3.84 0.66
C VAL A 345 -16.83 -3.50 1.10
N PRO A 346 -17.42 -2.35 0.78
CA PRO A 346 -18.80 -2.05 1.15
C PRO A 346 -19.85 -3.01 0.55
N ALA A 347 -19.57 -3.65 -0.57
CA ALA A 347 -20.48 -4.63 -1.17
C ALA A 347 -20.68 -5.87 -0.29
N TYR A 348 -19.69 -6.28 0.51
CA TYR A 348 -19.78 -7.48 1.35
C TYR A 348 -20.87 -7.35 2.42
N ALA A 349 -21.02 -6.18 3.04
CA ALA A 349 -22.08 -5.93 4.02
C ALA A 349 -23.46 -6.10 3.39
N ALA A 350 -23.65 -5.58 2.18
CA ALA A 350 -24.88 -5.71 1.42
C ALA A 350 -25.17 -7.18 1.05
N LEU A 351 -24.17 -7.89 0.52
CA LEU A 351 -24.27 -9.29 0.13
C LEU A 351 -24.59 -10.18 1.34
N CYS A 352 -23.93 -9.98 2.48
CA CYS A 352 -24.24 -10.71 3.72
C CYS A 352 -25.69 -10.45 4.20
N GLY A 353 -26.17 -9.21 4.08
CA GLY A 353 -27.57 -8.87 4.35
C GLY A 353 -28.56 -9.63 3.44
N LEU A 354 -28.26 -9.66 2.13
CA LEU A 354 -29.08 -10.38 1.15
C LEU A 354 -29.04 -11.90 1.36
N ILE A 355 -27.87 -12.49 1.68
CA ILE A 355 -27.74 -13.91 2.03
C ILE A 355 -28.59 -14.23 3.28
N ALA A 356 -28.55 -13.38 4.31
CA ALA A 356 -29.31 -13.55 5.52
C ALA A 356 -30.84 -13.54 5.26
N ILE A 357 -31.29 -12.65 4.35
CA ILE A 357 -32.69 -12.61 3.89
C ILE A 357 -33.06 -13.93 3.19
N ALA A 358 -32.19 -14.43 2.29
CA ALA A 358 -32.42 -15.69 1.58
C ALA A 358 -32.56 -16.88 2.55
N LEU A 359 -31.56 -17.04 3.42
CA LEU A 359 -31.53 -18.15 4.40
C LEU A 359 -32.73 -18.12 5.36
N THR A 360 -33.11 -16.94 5.84
CA THR A 360 -34.27 -16.77 6.71
C THR A 360 -35.55 -17.10 5.95
N GLY A 361 -35.69 -16.70 4.69
CA GLY A 361 -36.83 -17.02 3.83
C GLY A 361 -36.94 -18.51 3.54
N ILE A 362 -35.83 -19.19 3.26
CA ILE A 362 -35.78 -20.64 3.08
C ILE A 362 -36.10 -21.35 4.41
N GLY A 363 -35.51 -20.89 5.51
CA GLY A 363 -35.66 -21.50 6.83
C GLY A 363 -37.10 -21.48 7.38
N ARG A 364 -37.90 -20.50 6.98
CA ARG A 364 -39.35 -20.49 7.33
C ARG A 364 -40.13 -21.64 6.70
N ARG A 365 -39.68 -22.17 5.55
CA ARG A 365 -40.34 -23.25 4.82
C ARG A 365 -39.63 -24.60 5.00
N ARG A 366 -38.28 -24.56 5.05
CA ARG A 366 -37.40 -25.75 5.08
C ARG A 366 -36.23 -25.50 6.02
N PRO A 367 -36.40 -25.60 7.36
CA PRO A 367 -35.34 -25.25 8.31
C PRO A 367 -34.07 -26.08 8.14
N GLY A 368 -34.20 -27.38 7.83
CA GLY A 368 -33.05 -28.25 7.55
C GLY A 368 -32.24 -27.79 6.33
N ALA A 369 -32.90 -27.36 5.26
CA ALA A 369 -32.19 -26.85 4.08
C ALA A 369 -31.44 -25.55 4.37
N ALA A 370 -32.02 -24.64 5.16
CA ALA A 370 -31.35 -23.42 5.56
C ALA A 370 -30.10 -23.70 6.44
N ALA A 371 -30.21 -24.67 7.36
CA ALA A 371 -29.08 -25.09 8.19
C ALA A 371 -27.95 -25.72 7.35
N ILE A 372 -28.30 -26.63 6.42
CA ILE A 372 -27.32 -27.22 5.50
C ILE A 372 -26.62 -26.15 4.67
N LEU A 373 -27.36 -25.19 4.10
CA LEU A 373 -26.77 -24.09 3.32
C LEU A 373 -25.86 -23.23 4.18
N ALA A 374 -26.23 -22.90 5.43
CA ALA A 374 -25.37 -22.14 6.33
C ALA A 374 -24.06 -22.88 6.65
N VAL A 375 -24.13 -24.20 6.88
CA VAL A 375 -22.95 -25.05 7.09
C VAL A 375 -22.08 -25.08 5.83
N LEU A 376 -22.68 -25.25 4.64
CA LEU A 376 -21.94 -25.24 3.37
C LEU A 376 -21.23 -23.91 3.12
N LEU A 377 -21.86 -22.77 3.45
CA LEU A 377 -21.21 -21.46 3.35
C LEU A 377 -19.91 -21.42 4.18
N VAL A 378 -19.95 -21.91 5.41
CA VAL A 378 -18.76 -21.95 6.28
C VAL A 378 -17.73 -22.94 5.75
N LEU A 379 -18.15 -24.16 5.40
CA LEU A 379 -17.24 -25.21 4.90
C LEU A 379 -16.49 -24.79 3.62
N VAL A 380 -17.13 -24.02 2.75
CA VAL A 380 -16.48 -23.47 1.54
C VAL A 380 -15.53 -22.33 1.91
N SER A 381 -15.87 -21.51 2.90
CA SER A 381 -15.06 -20.33 3.25
C SER A 381 -13.81 -20.66 4.04
N VAL A 382 -13.85 -21.66 4.93
CA VAL A 382 -12.72 -21.99 5.81
C VAL A 382 -11.44 -22.31 5.04
N PRO A 383 -11.43 -23.21 4.03
CA PRO A 383 -10.19 -23.49 3.28
C PRO A 383 -9.72 -22.29 2.46
N ILE A 384 -10.65 -21.47 1.92
CA ILE A 384 -10.30 -20.27 1.17
C ILE A 384 -9.64 -19.23 2.10
N ALA A 385 -10.27 -18.92 3.24
CA ALA A 385 -9.72 -18.01 4.21
C ALA A 385 -8.38 -18.51 4.75
N GLY A 386 -8.29 -19.79 5.13
CA GLY A 386 -7.07 -20.41 5.64
C GLY A 386 -5.90 -20.30 4.65
N ASN A 387 -6.14 -20.60 3.38
CA ASN A 387 -5.13 -20.44 2.35
C ASN A 387 -4.69 -18.98 2.17
N ARG A 388 -5.65 -18.02 2.19
CA ARG A 388 -5.31 -16.59 2.07
C ARG A 388 -4.50 -16.10 3.26
N LEU A 389 -4.87 -16.46 4.47
CA LEU A 389 -4.14 -16.10 5.67
C LEU A 389 -2.74 -16.72 5.67
N LEU A 390 -2.59 -17.97 5.25
CA LEU A 390 -1.28 -18.63 5.15
C LEU A 390 -0.35 -17.93 4.16
N VAL A 391 -0.87 -17.56 2.98
CA VAL A 391 -0.05 -16.85 1.97
C VAL A 391 0.32 -15.45 2.48
N ASN A 392 -0.62 -14.71 3.07
CA ASN A 392 -0.33 -13.39 3.63
C ASN A 392 0.67 -13.46 4.79
N ARG A 393 0.60 -14.51 5.62
CA ARG A 393 1.58 -14.74 6.68
C ARG A 393 3.00 -14.93 6.11
N ARG A 394 3.15 -15.76 5.08
CA ARG A 394 4.46 -15.96 4.42
C ARG A 394 5.00 -14.66 3.82
N LEU A 395 4.14 -13.82 3.26
CA LEU A 395 4.53 -12.51 2.75
C LEU A 395 4.95 -11.56 3.88
N SER A 396 4.27 -11.59 5.01
CA SER A 396 4.63 -10.82 6.19
C SER A 396 5.97 -11.29 6.77
N GLU A 397 6.18 -12.61 6.91
CA GLU A 397 7.43 -13.20 7.36
C GLU A 397 8.61 -12.86 6.42
N ALA A 398 8.37 -12.71 5.12
CA ALA A 398 9.40 -12.29 4.16
C ALA A 398 9.82 -10.81 4.33
N ASN A 399 9.02 -9.99 5.01
CA ASN A 399 9.38 -8.60 5.35
C ASN A 399 10.25 -8.51 6.61
N GLU A 400 10.22 -9.52 7.48
CA GLU A 400 10.89 -9.49 8.79
C GLU A 400 12.39 -9.18 8.71
N PRO A 401 13.21 -9.80 7.81
CA PRO A 401 14.64 -9.53 7.75
C PRO A 401 14.98 -8.06 7.45
N TRP A 402 14.14 -7.37 6.71
CA TRP A 402 14.32 -5.94 6.43
C TRP A 402 14.13 -5.08 7.69
N ALA A 403 13.10 -5.38 8.47
CA ALA A 403 12.80 -4.65 9.70
C ALA A 403 13.84 -4.94 10.80
N THR A 404 14.29 -6.20 10.92
CA THR A 404 15.18 -6.63 12.00
C THR A 404 16.66 -6.44 11.70
N SER A 405 17.04 -6.15 10.44
CA SER A 405 18.45 -5.99 10.05
C SER A 405 19.18 -4.89 10.83
N THR A 406 18.46 -3.90 11.34
CA THR A 406 19.03 -2.77 12.09
C THR A 406 18.96 -2.94 13.61
N GLU A 407 18.31 -3.98 14.11
CA GLU A 407 18.17 -4.21 15.56
C GLU A 407 19.50 -4.48 16.28
N ALA A 408 20.52 -4.91 15.54
CA ALA A 408 21.85 -5.19 16.08
C ALA A 408 22.78 -3.96 16.11
N LEU A 409 22.31 -2.78 15.67
CA LEU A 409 23.08 -1.55 15.71
C LEU A 409 23.01 -0.93 17.10
N ASP A 410 24.18 -0.81 17.75
CA ASP A 410 24.29 -0.25 19.10
C ASP A 410 24.57 1.27 19.10
N GLU A 411 24.93 1.85 17.95
CA GLU A 411 25.30 3.27 17.78
C GLU A 411 24.43 3.93 16.70
N PRO A 412 24.33 5.26 16.70
CA PRO A 412 23.60 5.97 15.66
C PRO A 412 24.11 5.64 14.26
N ALA A 413 23.19 5.29 13.36
CA ALA A 413 23.52 4.80 12.03
C ALA A 413 22.74 5.54 10.93
N LEU A 414 23.36 5.65 9.77
CA LEU A 414 22.75 6.03 8.50
C LEU A 414 22.67 4.79 7.60
N VAL A 415 21.47 4.31 7.33
CA VAL A 415 21.26 3.10 6.53
C VAL A 415 20.78 3.46 5.14
N VAL A 416 21.64 3.27 4.16
CA VAL A 416 21.37 3.49 2.74
C VAL A 416 20.68 2.24 2.18
N THR A 417 19.48 2.41 1.69
CA THR A 417 18.60 1.32 1.23
C THR A 417 18.38 1.43 -0.27
N PRO A 418 18.57 0.36 -1.07
CA PRO A 418 18.36 0.41 -2.51
C PRO A 418 16.92 0.81 -2.88
N PRO A 419 16.69 1.56 -3.98
CA PRO A 419 15.38 2.05 -4.39
C PRO A 419 14.47 0.97 -4.99
N ASP A 420 14.88 -0.27 -4.89
CA ASP A 420 14.25 -1.42 -5.52
C ASP A 420 12.86 -1.75 -4.99
N GLY A 421 12.12 -2.62 -5.71
CA GLY A 421 10.69 -2.90 -5.50
C GLY A 421 10.33 -3.46 -4.12
N TYR A 422 11.27 -3.99 -3.32
CA TYR A 422 10.98 -4.42 -1.96
C TYR A 422 10.58 -3.26 -1.05
N LEU A 423 11.06 -2.04 -1.32
CA LEU A 423 10.62 -0.82 -0.64
C LEU A 423 9.12 -0.57 -0.82
N LEU A 424 8.52 -1.17 -1.85
CA LEU A 424 7.08 -1.19 -2.03
C LEU A 424 6.36 -1.84 -0.84
N PHE A 425 7.00 -2.76 -0.15
CA PHE A 425 6.38 -3.55 0.90
C PHE A 425 6.80 -3.11 2.29
N VAL A 426 8.07 -2.78 2.51
CA VAL A 426 8.59 -2.48 3.85
C VAL A 426 8.62 -0.99 4.14
N ASN A 427 8.97 -0.14 3.17
CA ASN A 427 9.12 1.31 3.30
C ASN A 427 9.84 1.73 4.61
N PRO A 428 11.16 1.48 4.72
CA PRO A 428 11.89 1.69 5.97
C PRO A 428 11.94 3.16 6.41
N PHE A 429 11.73 4.12 5.49
CA PHE A 429 11.65 5.55 5.78
C PHE A 429 10.53 5.90 6.77
N GLY A 430 9.55 5.03 6.94
CA GLY A 430 8.54 5.15 7.97
C GLY A 430 9.10 5.06 9.40
N HIS A 431 10.34 4.58 9.56
CA HIS A 431 11.03 4.52 10.84
C HIS A 431 11.89 5.76 11.11
N ASN A 432 12.11 6.63 10.12
CA ASN A 432 12.73 7.93 10.36
C ASN A 432 11.82 8.74 11.28
N GLY A 433 12.33 9.17 12.40
CA GLY A 433 11.56 9.95 13.39
C GLY A 433 11.00 11.23 12.78
N ALA A 434 10.08 11.88 13.50
CA ALA A 434 9.46 13.14 13.06
C ALA A 434 10.45 14.34 13.00
N ASP A 435 11.64 14.19 13.54
CA ASP A 435 12.74 15.16 13.59
C ASP A 435 13.98 14.72 12.82
N LEU A 436 13.98 13.48 12.29
CA LEU A 436 15.13 12.81 11.66
C LEU A 436 16.31 12.56 12.62
N GLU A 437 16.09 12.68 13.94
CA GLU A 437 17.13 12.52 14.98
C GLU A 437 17.14 11.10 15.60
N GLY A 438 16.33 10.16 15.11
CA GLY A 438 16.31 8.77 15.59
C GLY A 438 17.68 8.08 15.49
N ASP A 439 17.89 7.01 16.27
CA ASP A 439 19.16 6.25 16.28
C ASP A 439 19.50 5.70 14.89
N VAL A 440 18.51 5.31 14.10
CA VAL A 440 18.68 4.87 12.71
C VAL A 440 17.98 5.84 11.77
N LEU A 441 18.75 6.43 10.85
CA LEU A 441 18.24 7.24 9.75
C LEU A 441 18.33 6.41 8.47
N PHE A 442 17.18 6.13 7.86
CA PHE A 442 17.13 5.47 6.55
C PHE A 442 17.16 6.48 5.42
N ALA A 443 18.00 6.24 4.44
CA ALA A 443 18.09 7.00 3.21
C ALA A 443 17.96 6.09 1.98
N MET A 444 17.34 6.59 0.93
CA MET A 444 17.23 5.86 -0.33
C MET A 444 18.50 6.01 -1.15
N ASP A 445 19.00 4.91 -1.69
CA ASP A 445 20.08 4.92 -2.70
C ASP A 445 19.51 5.44 -4.04
N ASN A 446 19.37 6.76 -4.14
CA ASN A 446 18.71 7.43 -5.27
C ASN A 446 19.59 8.47 -5.97
N GLY A 447 20.90 8.32 -5.92
CA GLY A 447 21.82 9.19 -6.62
C GLY A 447 23.05 9.60 -5.78
N PRO A 448 23.94 10.40 -6.36
CA PRO A 448 25.22 10.71 -5.75
C PRO A 448 25.11 11.61 -4.50
N ASP A 449 23.95 12.25 -4.27
CA ASP A 449 23.67 13.02 -3.05
C ASP A 449 23.76 12.16 -1.77
N VAL A 450 23.69 10.82 -1.90
CA VAL A 450 23.98 9.89 -0.79
C VAL A 450 25.35 10.15 -0.19
N LEU A 451 26.37 10.45 -1.03
CA LEU A 451 27.71 10.77 -0.56
C LEU A 451 27.69 12.04 0.32
N THR A 452 27.00 13.09 -0.13
CA THR A 452 26.84 14.33 0.65
C THR A 452 26.13 14.07 1.97
N LEU A 453 25.06 13.28 1.96
CA LEU A 453 24.32 12.93 3.18
C LEU A 453 25.21 12.18 4.19
N VAL A 454 26.07 11.27 3.73
CA VAL A 454 27.04 10.56 4.60
C VAL A 454 28.06 11.53 5.19
N GLU A 455 28.51 12.53 4.43
CA GLU A 455 29.46 13.57 4.91
C GLU A 455 28.83 14.51 5.94
N GLU A 456 27.55 14.85 5.77
CA GLU A 456 26.80 15.74 6.65
C GLU A 456 26.45 15.10 8.01
N HIS A 457 26.43 13.76 8.06
CA HIS A 457 26.16 12.99 9.28
C HIS A 457 27.41 12.29 9.84
N PRO A 458 28.44 13.05 10.26
CA PRO A 458 29.68 12.49 10.74
C PRO A 458 29.59 11.73 12.07
N ASP A 459 28.53 11.89 12.79
CA ASP A 459 28.20 11.25 14.05
C ASP A 459 27.48 9.89 13.87
N ARG A 460 27.13 9.51 12.64
CA ARG A 460 26.47 8.26 12.30
C ARG A 460 27.39 7.33 11.51
N GLU A 461 27.40 6.05 11.86
CA GLU A 461 28.02 5.06 11.00
C GLU A 461 27.15 4.77 9.79
N ALA A 462 27.74 4.83 8.60
CA ALA A 462 27.00 4.57 7.35
C ALA A 462 27.01 3.09 6.99
N TYR A 463 25.87 2.57 6.61
CA TYR A 463 25.67 1.19 6.18
C TYR A 463 24.88 1.12 4.87
N LEU A 464 25.28 0.22 3.99
CA LEU A 464 24.48 -0.20 2.84
C LEU A 464 23.65 -1.44 3.23
N GLN A 465 22.33 -1.33 3.17
CA GLN A 465 21.43 -2.45 3.35
C GLN A 465 21.33 -3.25 2.03
N ARG A 466 21.56 -4.55 2.09
CA ARG A 466 21.59 -5.43 0.92
C ARG A 466 20.80 -6.69 1.18
N ALA A 467 20.07 -7.15 0.15
CA ALA A 467 19.48 -8.47 0.15
C ALA A 467 20.27 -9.42 -0.75
N ASP A 468 20.36 -10.68 -0.36
CA ASP A 468 20.99 -11.77 -1.13
C ASP A 468 20.23 -12.05 -2.45
N ARG A 469 18.95 -11.64 -2.50
CA ARG A 469 18.04 -11.92 -3.62
C ARG A 469 17.60 -10.64 -4.31
N PRO A 470 17.46 -10.67 -5.64
CA PRO A 470 16.94 -9.53 -6.37
C PRO A 470 15.46 -9.31 -6.00
N VAL A 471 15.06 -8.05 -6.04
CA VAL A 471 13.73 -7.57 -5.70
C VAL A 471 12.59 -8.29 -6.43
N VAL A 472 12.80 -8.73 -7.66
CA VAL A 472 11.79 -9.46 -8.44
C VAL A 472 11.39 -10.78 -7.78
N ASP A 473 12.28 -11.42 -7.04
CA ASP A 473 11.98 -12.62 -6.27
C ASP A 473 11.16 -12.28 -5.00
N LEU A 474 11.13 -11.00 -4.62
CA LEU A 474 10.35 -10.47 -3.50
C LEU A 474 8.96 -9.96 -3.94
N LEU A 475 8.64 -10.01 -5.25
CA LEU A 475 7.28 -9.69 -5.69
C LEU A 475 6.29 -10.62 -4.99
N PRO A 476 5.10 -10.11 -4.62
CA PRO A 476 4.10 -10.92 -3.94
C PRO A 476 3.80 -12.17 -4.75
N SER A 477 4.26 -13.30 -4.25
CA SER A 477 4.00 -14.62 -4.80
C SER A 477 3.24 -15.45 -3.78
N GLU A 478 2.69 -16.60 -4.18
CA GLU A 478 2.09 -17.52 -3.21
C GLU A 478 3.15 -18.27 -2.39
N HIS A 479 4.40 -18.22 -2.86
CA HIS A 479 5.56 -18.86 -2.22
C HIS A 479 6.72 -17.86 -2.19
N PRO A 480 6.61 -16.76 -1.39
CA PRO A 480 7.70 -15.83 -1.25
C PRO A 480 8.89 -16.55 -0.59
N GLN A 481 10.07 -16.24 -1.05
CA GLN A 481 11.29 -16.64 -0.38
C GLN A 481 11.69 -15.54 0.58
N THR A 482 12.07 -15.90 1.80
CA THR A 482 12.59 -14.94 2.79
C THR A 482 14.01 -14.56 2.36
N PRO A 483 14.33 -13.27 2.16
CA PRO A 483 15.68 -12.83 1.82
C PRO A 483 16.60 -12.89 3.05
N GLU A 484 17.89 -13.04 2.82
CA GLU A 484 18.90 -12.68 3.79
C GLU A 484 19.25 -11.21 3.58
N VAL A 485 19.09 -10.39 4.63
CA VAL A 485 19.37 -8.96 4.58
C VAL A 485 20.57 -8.64 5.45
N GLU A 486 21.58 -8.03 4.84
CA GLU A 486 22.83 -7.69 5.49
C GLU A 486 23.06 -6.19 5.48
N LEU A 487 23.70 -5.68 6.52
CA LEU A 487 24.24 -4.34 6.62
C LEU A 487 25.76 -4.39 6.34
N THR A 488 26.18 -3.72 5.28
CA THR A 488 27.62 -3.61 4.94
C THR A 488 28.09 -2.19 5.30
N PRO A 489 29.11 -2.05 6.17
CA PRO A 489 29.65 -0.72 6.49
C PRO A 489 30.09 0.02 5.23
N MET A 490 29.75 1.29 5.14
CA MET A 490 30.17 2.20 4.05
C MET A 490 31.30 3.10 4.54
N VAL A 491 32.26 3.34 3.68
CA VAL A 491 33.45 4.14 4.00
C VAL A 491 33.70 5.16 2.89
N LEU A 492 34.02 6.39 3.29
CA LEU A 492 34.52 7.41 2.38
C LEU A 492 35.99 7.16 2.06
N LEU A 493 36.32 7.06 0.78
CA LEU A 493 37.65 6.82 0.26
C LEU A 493 38.12 8.01 -0.57
N GLY A 494 39.41 8.35 -0.48
CA GLY A 494 40.06 9.40 -1.26
C GLY A 494 41.46 8.99 -1.71
N GLY A 495 42.24 9.96 -2.14
CA GLY A 495 43.59 9.76 -2.64
C GLY A 495 43.63 9.13 -4.04
N ASP A 496 44.44 8.09 -4.26
CA ASP A 496 44.50 7.39 -5.56
C ASP A 496 43.29 6.46 -5.73
N LEU A 497 42.12 7.08 -5.89
CA LEU A 497 40.85 6.38 -5.97
C LEU A 497 40.71 5.63 -7.31
N ARG A 498 40.33 4.34 -7.25
CA ARG A 498 40.17 3.51 -8.43
C ARG A 498 39.09 2.47 -8.24
N VAL A 499 38.40 2.10 -9.31
CA VAL A 499 37.57 0.87 -9.37
C VAL A 499 38.49 -0.29 -9.66
N SER A 500 38.48 -1.29 -8.82
CA SER A 500 39.31 -2.49 -8.96
C SER A 500 38.50 -3.75 -8.69
N GLY A 501 38.78 -4.83 -9.43
CA GLY A 501 38.12 -6.11 -9.23
C GLY A 501 38.11 -7.00 -10.45
N THR A 502 37.09 -7.85 -10.56
CA THR A 502 36.99 -8.85 -11.63
C THR A 502 35.58 -8.89 -12.21
N VAL A 503 35.51 -8.99 -13.52
CA VAL A 503 34.28 -9.28 -14.27
C VAL A 503 34.39 -10.71 -14.81
N GLU A 504 33.36 -11.50 -14.59
CA GLU A 504 33.26 -12.88 -15.07
C GLU A 504 32.23 -12.99 -16.20
N PRO A 505 32.41 -13.91 -17.16
CA PRO A 505 31.42 -14.21 -18.18
C PRO A 505 30.08 -14.62 -17.55
N ILE A 506 28.96 -14.16 -18.12
CA ILE A 506 27.62 -14.55 -17.69
C ILE A 506 27.35 -16.00 -18.10
N PRO A 507 26.98 -16.90 -17.20
CA PRO A 507 26.67 -18.29 -17.51
C PRO A 507 25.59 -18.41 -18.58
N GLY A 508 25.85 -19.21 -19.62
CA GLY A 508 24.90 -19.46 -20.71
C GLY A 508 24.63 -18.26 -21.64
N ALA A 509 25.42 -17.22 -21.59
CA ALA A 509 25.40 -16.14 -22.58
C ALA A 509 26.22 -16.54 -23.81
N ASP A 510 25.75 -16.21 -25.01
CA ASP A 510 26.55 -16.33 -26.25
C ASP A 510 27.71 -15.36 -26.24
N THR A 511 27.45 -14.12 -25.80
CA THR A 511 28.45 -13.07 -25.59
C THR A 511 28.17 -12.35 -24.28
N THR A 512 29.21 -12.14 -23.47
CA THR A 512 29.22 -11.24 -22.32
C THR A 512 30.01 -9.99 -22.68
N ALA A 513 29.50 -8.81 -22.36
CA ALA A 513 30.23 -7.56 -22.51
C ALA A 513 30.17 -6.73 -21.25
N TRP A 514 31.24 -5.99 -20.94
CA TRP A 514 31.26 -4.98 -19.89
C TRP A 514 31.53 -3.59 -20.48
N TRP A 515 31.01 -2.56 -19.82
CA TRP A 515 31.27 -1.14 -20.16
C TRP A 515 31.20 -0.27 -18.91
N LEU A 516 31.65 0.96 -19.06
CA LEU A 516 31.66 1.97 -18.00
C LEU A 516 30.84 3.17 -18.42
N MET A 517 30.00 3.64 -17.52
CA MET A 517 29.22 4.88 -17.67
C MET A 517 29.55 5.86 -16.53
N VAL A 518 29.49 7.14 -16.84
CA VAL A 518 29.53 8.23 -15.87
C VAL A 518 28.36 9.15 -16.18
N ASP A 519 27.48 9.37 -15.20
CA ASP A 519 26.28 10.20 -15.33
C ASP A 519 25.40 9.83 -16.55
N ASP A 520 25.20 8.52 -16.72
CA ASP A 520 24.49 7.91 -17.85
C ASP A 520 25.16 8.05 -19.23
N GLU A 521 26.38 8.60 -19.30
CA GLU A 521 27.19 8.67 -20.53
C GLU A 521 28.24 7.55 -20.57
N ALA A 522 28.36 6.87 -21.71
CA ALA A 522 29.40 5.86 -21.89
C ALA A 522 30.81 6.47 -21.95
N ARG A 523 31.66 6.15 -20.98
CA ARG A 523 33.06 6.54 -20.93
C ARG A 523 34.00 5.48 -21.50
N ARG A 524 33.56 4.21 -21.48
CA ARG A 524 34.23 3.11 -22.19
C ARG A 524 33.21 2.34 -23.03
N ALA A 525 33.58 2.10 -24.28
CA ALA A 525 32.80 1.25 -25.16
C ALA A 525 32.71 -0.20 -24.62
N PRO A 526 31.65 -0.92 -24.95
CA PRO A 526 31.50 -2.32 -24.57
C PRO A 526 32.68 -3.18 -25.04
N ILE A 527 33.18 -4.03 -24.15
CA ILE A 527 34.29 -4.95 -24.41
C ILE A 527 33.84 -6.35 -24.09
N GLU A 528 34.12 -7.29 -24.98
CA GLU A 528 33.77 -8.71 -24.81
C GLU A 528 34.56 -9.34 -23.65
N VAL A 529 33.92 -10.23 -22.92
CA VAL A 529 34.47 -10.93 -21.76
C VAL A 529 34.28 -12.44 -21.98
N ASP A 530 35.31 -13.09 -22.51
CA ASP A 530 35.35 -14.54 -22.75
C ASP A 530 35.90 -15.32 -21.55
N GLU A 531 36.78 -14.67 -20.77
CA GLU A 531 37.43 -15.22 -19.57
C GLU A 531 37.39 -14.18 -18.45
N PRO A 532 37.54 -14.56 -17.16
CA PRO A 532 37.58 -13.62 -16.05
C PRO A 532 38.58 -12.49 -16.31
N LEU A 533 38.07 -11.25 -16.34
CA LEU A 533 38.86 -10.05 -16.68
C LEU A 533 39.08 -9.21 -15.42
N ALA A 534 40.35 -8.98 -15.08
CA ALA A 534 40.71 -8.03 -14.04
C ALA A 534 40.53 -6.59 -14.54
N LEU A 535 39.81 -5.79 -13.75
CA LEU A 535 39.61 -4.37 -14.00
C LEU A 535 40.42 -3.54 -13.00
N GLU A 536 41.02 -2.47 -13.50
CA GLU A 536 41.64 -1.41 -12.72
C GLU A 536 41.44 -0.10 -13.47
N ILE A 537 40.64 0.82 -12.91
CA ILE A 537 40.28 2.08 -13.54
C ILE A 537 40.46 3.18 -12.51
N ALA A 538 41.47 4.05 -12.73
CA ALA A 538 41.69 5.19 -11.86
C ALA A 538 40.60 6.26 -12.13
N MET A 539 40.03 6.83 -11.10
CA MET A 539 39.00 7.88 -11.23
C MET A 539 39.52 9.12 -11.95
N ARG A 540 40.77 9.48 -11.72
CA ARG A 540 41.45 10.60 -12.43
C ARG A 540 41.50 10.42 -13.95
N ASP A 541 41.42 9.18 -14.46
CA ASP A 541 41.47 8.88 -15.90
C ASP A 541 40.09 9.00 -16.57
N LEU A 542 39.05 9.31 -15.80
CA LEU A 542 37.68 9.43 -16.30
C LEU A 542 37.29 10.86 -16.71
N ASP A 543 38.19 11.82 -16.53
CA ASP A 543 37.97 13.23 -16.87
C ASP A 543 36.64 13.75 -16.29
N LEU A 544 36.50 13.60 -14.97
CA LEU A 544 35.33 14.04 -14.23
C LEU A 544 35.38 15.57 -14.06
N GLU A 545 34.27 16.24 -14.32
CA GLU A 545 34.08 17.65 -13.98
C GLU A 545 33.97 17.81 -12.45
N ASP A 546 34.13 19.07 -11.95
CA ASP A 546 33.92 19.32 -10.52
C ASP A 546 32.45 19.07 -10.14
N GLY A 547 32.22 18.24 -9.14
CA GLY A 547 30.88 17.92 -8.66
C GLY A 547 30.67 16.47 -8.29
N LEU A 548 29.40 16.13 -8.09
CA LEU A 548 28.95 14.79 -7.77
C LEU A 548 28.68 13.97 -9.03
N HIS A 549 29.20 12.76 -9.07
CA HIS A 549 29.07 11.86 -10.22
C HIS A 549 28.60 10.47 -9.80
N THR A 550 27.92 9.82 -10.73
CA THR A 550 27.58 8.39 -10.66
C THR A 550 28.47 7.63 -11.62
N VAL A 551 29.24 6.66 -11.13
CA VAL A 551 30.08 5.78 -11.93
C VAL A 551 29.50 4.38 -11.92
N ASP A 552 29.05 3.91 -13.09
CA ASP A 552 28.44 2.59 -13.26
C ASP A 552 29.36 1.66 -14.04
N VAL A 553 29.69 0.51 -13.46
CA VAL A 553 30.26 -0.64 -14.17
C VAL A 553 29.14 -1.59 -14.49
N LEU A 554 28.92 -1.86 -15.76
CA LEU A 554 27.82 -2.67 -16.27
C LEU A 554 28.35 -3.93 -16.96
N VAL A 555 27.59 -5.01 -16.80
CA VAL A 555 27.82 -6.26 -17.53
C VAL A 555 26.50 -6.70 -18.15
N GLY A 556 26.52 -7.03 -19.42
CA GLY A 556 25.35 -7.45 -20.16
C GLY A 556 25.61 -8.70 -21.01
N ARG A 557 24.54 -9.25 -21.57
CA ARG A 557 24.57 -10.44 -22.42
C ARG A 557 23.82 -10.22 -23.73
N GLY A 558 24.31 -10.85 -24.79
CA GLY A 558 23.68 -10.78 -26.11
C GLY A 558 24.28 -11.79 -27.07
N GLY A 559 23.83 -11.81 -28.33
CA GLY A 559 24.45 -12.58 -29.42
C GLY A 559 25.74 -11.93 -29.97
N ASN A 560 25.98 -10.65 -29.60
CA ASN A 560 27.20 -9.90 -29.89
C ASN A 560 27.38 -8.79 -28.86
N VAL A 561 28.53 -8.09 -28.91
CA VAL A 561 28.90 -7.05 -27.95
C VAL A 561 27.92 -5.88 -27.92
N ASP A 562 27.46 -5.41 -29.08
CA ASP A 562 26.53 -4.27 -29.16
C ASP A 562 25.15 -4.64 -28.57
N GLU A 563 24.68 -5.84 -28.83
CA GLU A 563 23.44 -6.33 -28.24
C GLU A 563 23.57 -6.52 -26.72
N ALA A 564 24.71 -7.03 -26.24
CA ALA A 564 24.99 -7.19 -24.83
C ALA A 564 24.93 -5.83 -24.10
N ALA A 565 25.41 -4.76 -24.71
CA ALA A 565 25.36 -3.40 -24.14
C ALA A 565 23.94 -2.83 -24.03
N THR A 566 22.99 -3.33 -24.83
CA THR A 566 21.58 -2.93 -24.72
C THR A 566 20.79 -3.73 -23.69
N HIS A 567 21.39 -4.80 -23.16
CA HIS A 567 20.74 -5.72 -22.21
C HIS A 567 21.63 -5.93 -20.97
N PRO A 568 21.78 -4.90 -20.12
CA PRO A 568 22.53 -5.04 -18.88
C PRO A 568 21.91 -6.15 -18.00
N ALA A 569 22.77 -6.96 -17.41
CA ALA A 569 22.40 -8.03 -16.50
C ALA A 569 22.84 -7.73 -15.06
N LEU A 570 23.99 -7.11 -14.90
CA LEU A 570 24.55 -6.70 -13.62
C LEU A 570 25.04 -5.26 -13.71
N ARG A 571 24.97 -4.55 -12.56
CA ARG A 571 25.53 -3.22 -12.37
C ARG A 571 26.21 -3.13 -11.01
N ARG A 572 27.37 -2.45 -10.97
CA ARG A 572 27.96 -1.85 -9.77
C ARG A 572 27.98 -0.36 -9.94
N ARG A 573 27.44 0.36 -8.97
CA ARG A 573 27.30 1.82 -8.95
C ARG A 573 28.10 2.41 -7.81
N PHE A 574 28.89 3.41 -8.13
CA PHE A 574 29.68 4.16 -7.17
C PHE A 574 29.30 5.63 -7.24
N TYR A 575 29.26 6.27 -6.10
CA TYR A 575 29.08 7.70 -5.98
C TYR A 575 30.43 8.33 -5.66
N VAL A 576 30.84 9.31 -6.48
CA VAL A 576 32.11 10.01 -6.33
C VAL A 576 31.86 11.50 -6.40
N ARG A 577 32.67 12.26 -5.68
CA ARG A 577 32.76 13.70 -5.83
C ARG A 577 34.15 14.07 -6.33
N ALA A 578 34.23 14.72 -7.48
CA ALA A 578 35.44 15.30 -8.03
C ALA A 578 35.57 16.75 -7.59
N GLY A 579 36.79 17.18 -7.27
CA GLY A 579 37.19 18.55 -7.02
C GLY A 579 38.52 18.82 -7.72
N ASP A 580 39.01 20.08 -7.66
CA ASP A 580 40.17 20.56 -8.40
C ASP A 580 41.42 19.64 -8.30
N ASP A 581 41.69 19.03 -7.14
CA ASP A 581 42.86 18.20 -6.89
C ASP A 581 42.56 16.86 -6.19
N ASP A 582 41.30 16.56 -5.88
CA ASP A 582 40.93 15.38 -5.09
C ASP A 582 39.61 14.74 -5.57
N VAL A 583 39.54 13.43 -5.49
CA VAL A 583 38.31 12.64 -5.75
C VAL A 583 38.02 11.83 -4.52
N VAL A 584 36.79 11.99 -4.00
CA VAL A 584 36.27 11.22 -2.88
C VAL A 584 35.13 10.32 -3.38
N GLY A 585 35.10 9.08 -2.92
CA GLY A 585 34.06 8.14 -3.29
C GLY A 585 33.52 7.33 -2.11
N LEU A 586 32.35 6.80 -2.26
CA LEU A 586 31.68 6.00 -1.26
C LEU A 586 31.75 4.50 -1.62
N ALA A 587 32.30 3.69 -0.71
CA ALA A 587 32.42 2.24 -0.85
C ALA A 587 31.73 1.53 0.33
N PRO A 588 31.15 0.33 0.13
CA PRO A 588 31.06 -0.39 -1.13
C PRO A 588 30.06 0.24 -2.09
N GLY A 589 30.29 0.03 -3.39
CA GLY A 589 29.33 0.40 -4.41
C GLY A 589 28.04 -0.40 -4.29
N THR A 590 26.93 0.21 -4.70
CA THR A 590 25.66 -0.48 -4.77
C THR A 590 25.63 -1.46 -5.94
N ALA A 591 24.90 -2.55 -5.79
CA ALA A 591 24.82 -3.61 -6.79
C ALA A 591 23.37 -3.87 -7.21
N ALA A 592 23.14 -4.00 -8.49
CA ALA A 592 21.85 -4.38 -9.03
C ALA A 592 21.99 -5.54 -10.02
N ARG A 593 21.01 -6.42 -9.99
CA ARG A 593 20.80 -7.47 -10.97
C ARG A 593 19.57 -7.12 -11.80
N PHE A 594 19.75 -6.93 -13.09
CA PHE A 594 18.64 -6.65 -13.99
C PHE A 594 17.95 -7.94 -14.42
N LEU A 595 16.67 -7.98 -14.21
CA LEU A 595 15.85 -9.14 -14.52
C LEU A 595 15.12 -8.91 -15.82
N ARG A 596 15.52 -9.60 -16.84
CA ARG A 596 14.90 -9.72 -18.17
C ARG A 596 14.94 -8.49 -19.07
N PRO A 597 15.49 -8.63 -20.24
CA PRO A 597 15.00 -7.90 -21.40
C PRO A 597 13.55 -8.34 -21.69
N PRO A 598 12.69 -7.41 -22.16
CA PRO A 598 11.34 -7.77 -22.60
C PRO A 598 11.39 -8.90 -23.63
N GLY A 599 10.76 -10.04 -23.33
CA GLY A 599 10.68 -11.19 -24.25
C GLY A 599 11.61 -12.38 -23.94
N ALA A 600 12.52 -12.30 -22.97
CA ALA A 600 13.37 -13.43 -22.60
C ALA A 600 12.56 -14.51 -21.84
N SER A 601 12.58 -15.74 -22.37
CA SER A 601 11.79 -16.87 -21.85
C SER A 601 12.60 -17.87 -21.03
N ASP A 602 13.89 -17.63 -20.80
CA ASP A 602 14.78 -18.62 -20.20
C ASP A 602 15.11 -18.30 -18.73
N PRO A 603 14.58 -19.08 -17.77
CA PRO A 603 14.84 -18.89 -16.34
C PRO A 603 16.18 -19.48 -15.86
N GLU A 604 16.77 -20.44 -16.56
CA GLU A 604 17.95 -21.18 -16.06
C GLU A 604 19.19 -20.30 -15.88
N TRP A 605 19.43 -19.32 -16.76
CA TRP A 605 20.55 -18.42 -16.63
C TRP A 605 20.38 -17.42 -15.47
N LEU A 606 19.13 -17.06 -15.15
CA LEU A 606 18.82 -16.15 -14.05
C LEU A 606 19.18 -16.75 -12.69
N GLU A 607 18.98 -18.05 -12.51
CA GLU A 607 19.36 -18.74 -11.27
C GLU A 607 20.89 -18.85 -11.14
N ALA A 608 21.60 -19.00 -12.28
CA ALA A 608 23.06 -19.07 -12.30
C ALA A 608 23.75 -17.71 -12.18
N LEU A 609 23.05 -16.59 -12.49
CA LEU A 609 23.62 -15.26 -12.42
C LEU A 609 23.64 -14.75 -10.98
N THR A 610 24.79 -14.57 -10.40
CA THR A 610 25.00 -13.97 -9.08
C THR A 610 25.74 -12.64 -9.19
N LEU A 611 25.64 -11.79 -8.14
CA LEU A 611 26.41 -10.55 -8.06
C LEU A 611 27.92 -10.81 -8.04
N GLU A 612 28.35 -12.04 -7.77
CA GLU A 612 29.74 -12.43 -7.78
C GLU A 612 30.41 -12.39 -9.16
N HIS A 613 29.60 -12.45 -10.26
CA HIS A 613 30.13 -12.28 -11.63
C HIS A 613 30.59 -10.83 -11.92
N LEU A 614 30.31 -9.88 -11.01
CA LEU A 614 30.77 -8.51 -11.08
C LEU A 614 31.35 -8.09 -9.71
N ARG A 615 32.53 -8.60 -9.38
CA ARG A 615 33.27 -8.30 -8.14
C ARG A 615 34.17 -7.10 -8.33
N VAL A 616 33.61 -5.93 -8.46
CA VAL A 616 34.37 -4.68 -8.52
C VAL A 616 33.94 -3.77 -7.38
N ASP A 617 34.91 -3.04 -6.82
CA ASP A 617 34.63 -2.04 -5.80
C ASP A 617 35.64 -0.88 -5.88
N LEU A 618 35.34 0.22 -5.15
CA LEU A 618 36.25 1.31 -5.01
C LEU A 618 37.37 0.94 -4.05
N VAL A 619 38.59 1.29 -4.43
CA VAL A 619 39.81 1.17 -3.63
C VAL A 619 40.48 2.52 -3.53
N GLY A 620 40.81 2.91 -2.31
CA GLY A 620 41.44 4.19 -2.01
C GLY A 620 41.89 4.24 -0.55
N THR A 621 42.30 5.40 -0.10
CA THR A 621 42.66 5.63 1.30
C THR A 621 41.40 6.07 2.07
N PRO A 622 41.01 5.44 3.18
CA PRO A 622 39.91 5.93 4.01
C PRO A 622 40.14 7.38 4.42
N VAL A 623 39.18 8.22 4.11
CA VAL A 623 39.19 9.63 4.51
C VAL A 623 38.55 9.76 5.88
N ARG A 624 37.70 8.78 6.21
CA ARG A 624 36.98 8.70 7.44
C ARG A 624 36.48 7.24 7.70
#